data_97d0e3fbc567e2373f6993313566c63f
#
_entry.id   97d0e3fbc567e2373f6993313566c63f
#
_cell.length_a   1.000
_cell.length_b   1.000
_cell.length_c   1.000
_cell.angle_alpha   90.00
_cell.angle_beta   90.00
_cell.angle_gamma   90.00
#
_symmetry.space_group_name_H-M   'P 1'
#
loop_
_entity.id
_entity.type
_entity.pdbx_description
1 polymer ?
#
loop_
_entity_poly.entity_id
_entity_poly.type
_entity_poly.pdbx_seq_one_letter_code
_entity_poly.pdbx_strand_id
1 'polypeptide(L)'
;MKQCFRRVGKWTLLLAGLIVCYTASLLAVYLIPDEWVNDHVQSAVTILKEEGDGGYANYFWHVAYGITDNLTDKEMFLGMLKNGRTMAQAAMRTDYSRYWHGYAVTLRPLCVVLSIINLRFLNMMLLFALFVLCYWHCRRRLGAWTAFFFGAGLVMSFILIAPFCQQYMTVYLLTLSACYGLLRFWEKLRHRLPEFFLTLGSLVCFFDFLTFPVLALGYPLLVALLLQVKAGEASSRLWSQTIGLSAIWLVSYAATWLCKAPVGTLLTGQNVLADILKQVAFRTTGNWEYVVVTPIDSILINLKTFFIGSNVLCFALLLGAAALRALRRPQPLAHWVRTLPVAAVALWPFVWYCVLQNHVRLHFWMTNKQLAVTVFALCAYLTAAARDGLCEKVSKET
;
A
#
# COMPACT_ATOMS: atom_id res chain seq x y z
N MET A 1 20.66 -15.13 22.29
CA MET A 1 19.34 -15.77 22.46
C MET A 1 18.34 -14.93 23.27
N LYS A 2 18.56 -14.60 24.55
CA LYS A 2 17.60 -13.85 25.40
C LYS A 2 17.07 -12.53 24.82
N GLN A 3 17.90 -11.74 24.12
CA GLN A 3 17.45 -10.49 23.48
C GLN A 3 16.55 -10.73 22.26
N CYS A 4 16.82 -11.80 21.48
CA CYS A 4 15.98 -12.17 20.35
C CYS A 4 14.58 -12.61 20.84
N PHE A 5 14.50 -13.47 21.85
CA PHE A 5 13.22 -13.89 22.45
C PHE A 5 12.42 -12.71 23.03
N ARG A 6 13.11 -11.76 23.68
CA ARG A 6 12.43 -10.54 24.17
C ARG A 6 11.87 -9.67 23.04
N ARG A 7 12.55 -9.56 21.89
CA ARG A 7 12.05 -8.81 20.74
C ARG A 7 10.85 -9.51 20.11
N VAL A 8 10.93 -10.81 19.86
CA VAL A 8 9.84 -11.61 19.31
C VAL A 8 8.62 -11.49 20.22
N GLY A 9 8.76 -11.67 21.56
CA GLY A 9 7.66 -11.52 22.49
C GLY A 9 6.99 -10.14 22.45
N LYS A 10 7.79 -9.05 22.31
CA LYS A 10 7.23 -7.69 22.16
C LYS A 10 6.44 -7.54 20.86
N TRP A 11 6.92 -8.09 19.75
CA TRP A 11 6.23 -8.02 18.46
C TRP A 11 4.95 -8.85 18.46
N THR A 12 4.96 -10.02 19.10
CA THR A 12 3.75 -10.84 19.28
C THR A 12 2.71 -10.10 20.12
N LEU A 13 3.11 -9.47 21.23
CA LEU A 13 2.20 -8.66 22.06
C LEU A 13 1.65 -7.44 21.30
N LEU A 14 2.49 -6.77 20.52
CA LEU A 14 2.05 -5.65 19.68
C LEU A 14 1.00 -6.11 18.65
N LEU A 15 1.27 -7.22 17.96
CA LEU A 15 0.35 -7.78 16.98
C LEU A 15 -0.97 -8.23 17.63
N ALA A 16 -0.89 -8.92 18.77
CA ALA A 16 -2.08 -9.33 19.52
C ALA A 16 -2.92 -8.12 19.95
N GLY A 17 -2.28 -7.05 20.44
CA GLY A 17 -2.95 -5.80 20.78
C GLY A 17 -3.64 -5.16 19.57
N LEU A 18 -3.00 -5.16 18.39
CA LEU A 18 -3.60 -4.67 17.15
C LEU A 18 -4.85 -5.49 16.78
N ILE A 19 -4.77 -6.84 16.82
CA ILE A 19 -5.90 -7.73 16.52
C ILE A 19 -7.09 -7.47 17.48
N VAL A 20 -6.82 -7.29 18.76
CA VAL A 20 -7.86 -6.92 19.75
C VAL A 20 -8.48 -5.57 19.39
N CYS A 21 -7.67 -4.56 19.07
CA CYS A 21 -8.15 -3.24 18.66
C CYS A 21 -8.99 -3.31 17.38
N TYR A 22 -8.57 -4.08 16.38
CA TYR A 22 -9.32 -4.26 15.13
C TYR A 22 -10.67 -4.92 15.38
N THR A 23 -10.68 -5.98 16.16
CA THR A 23 -11.91 -6.70 16.51
C THR A 23 -12.86 -5.79 17.28
N ALA A 24 -12.37 -5.11 18.31
CA ALA A 24 -13.17 -4.17 19.11
C ALA A 24 -13.71 -3.01 18.26
N SER A 25 -12.90 -2.44 17.38
CA SER A 25 -13.31 -1.35 16.49
C SER A 25 -14.40 -1.79 15.52
N LEU A 26 -14.25 -2.99 14.91
CA LEU A 26 -15.27 -3.55 14.03
C LEU A 26 -16.59 -3.82 14.78
N LEU A 27 -16.55 -4.41 15.98
CA LEU A 27 -17.75 -4.59 16.78
C LEU A 27 -18.39 -3.25 17.14
N ALA A 28 -17.59 -2.27 17.58
CA ALA A 28 -18.08 -0.97 18.02
C ALA A 28 -18.81 -0.20 16.91
N VAL A 29 -18.32 -0.21 15.67
CA VAL A 29 -18.98 0.54 14.58
C VAL A 29 -20.33 -0.06 14.19
N TYR A 30 -20.57 -1.36 14.43
CA TYR A 30 -21.87 -1.99 14.20
C TYR A 30 -22.88 -1.77 15.36
N LEU A 31 -22.49 -1.02 16.41
CA LEU A 31 -23.45 -0.45 17.37
C LEU A 31 -24.24 0.71 16.77
N ILE A 32 -23.70 1.40 15.75
CA ILE A 32 -24.43 2.43 15.00
C ILE A 32 -25.65 1.75 14.35
N PRO A 33 -26.89 2.27 14.51
CA PRO A 33 -28.08 1.73 13.87
C PRO A 33 -27.98 1.78 12.34
N ASP A 34 -28.54 0.77 11.65
CA ASP A 34 -28.53 0.74 10.18
C ASP A 34 -29.36 1.90 9.60
N GLU A 35 -30.40 2.33 10.28
CA GLU A 35 -31.27 3.43 9.87
C GLU A 35 -30.51 4.76 9.69
N TRP A 36 -29.42 4.95 10.47
CA TRP A 36 -28.62 6.18 10.39
C TRP A 36 -27.70 6.23 9.18
N VAL A 37 -27.37 5.08 8.60
CA VAL A 37 -26.42 4.98 7.46
C VAL A 37 -27.07 4.53 6.17
N ASN A 38 -28.25 3.94 6.24
CA ASN A 38 -28.90 3.27 5.10
C ASN A 38 -29.09 4.19 3.90
N ASP A 39 -29.63 5.40 4.10
CA ASP A 39 -29.94 6.31 3.01
C ASP A 39 -28.70 6.72 2.21
N HIS A 40 -27.61 7.02 2.90
CA HIS A 40 -26.33 7.34 2.27
C HIS A 40 -25.70 6.11 1.59
N VAL A 41 -25.87 4.93 2.16
CA VAL A 41 -25.40 3.67 1.56
C VAL A 41 -26.19 3.36 0.28
N GLN A 42 -27.53 3.44 0.31
CA GLN A 42 -28.35 3.17 -0.89
C GLN A 42 -28.09 4.20 -1.99
N SER A 43 -27.97 5.48 -1.63
CA SER A 43 -27.56 6.53 -2.56
C SER A 43 -26.18 6.25 -3.19
N ALA A 44 -25.21 5.82 -2.40
CA ALA A 44 -23.89 5.45 -2.90
C ALA A 44 -23.96 4.29 -3.89
N VAL A 45 -24.71 3.23 -3.55
CA VAL A 45 -24.90 2.07 -4.44
C VAL A 45 -25.56 2.45 -5.74
N THR A 46 -26.55 3.35 -5.71
CA THR A 46 -27.23 3.85 -6.92
C THR A 46 -26.26 4.60 -7.81
N ILE A 47 -25.53 5.57 -7.28
CA ILE A 47 -24.52 6.35 -8.03
C ILE A 47 -23.45 5.43 -8.64
N LEU A 48 -22.92 4.47 -7.87
CA LEU A 48 -21.91 3.53 -8.36
C LEU A 48 -22.46 2.60 -9.47
N LYS A 49 -23.74 2.24 -9.44
CA LYS A 49 -24.39 1.49 -10.52
C LYS A 49 -24.54 2.32 -11.79
N GLU A 50 -24.93 3.60 -11.66
CA GLU A 50 -25.08 4.52 -12.79
C GLU A 50 -23.72 4.82 -13.46
N GLU A 51 -22.65 4.91 -12.69
CA GLU A 51 -21.28 5.07 -13.19
C GLU A 51 -20.73 3.81 -13.89
N GLY A 52 -21.33 2.64 -13.65
CA GLY A 52 -20.87 1.34 -14.13
C GLY A 52 -19.73 0.74 -13.33
N ASP A 53 -19.47 -0.54 -13.51
CA ASP A 53 -18.51 -1.31 -12.69
C ASP A 53 -17.04 -0.83 -12.82
N GLY A 54 -16.66 -0.33 -14.00
CA GLY A 54 -15.36 0.28 -14.28
C GLY A 54 -15.26 1.76 -13.89
N GLY A 55 -16.35 2.36 -13.38
CA GLY A 55 -16.42 3.73 -12.93
C GLY A 55 -15.98 4.74 -13.99
N TYR A 56 -15.08 5.64 -13.58
CA TYR A 56 -14.62 6.77 -14.41
C TYR A 56 -13.62 6.42 -15.53
N ALA A 57 -13.43 5.15 -15.91
CA ALA A 57 -12.49 4.74 -16.95
C ALA A 57 -12.66 5.54 -18.26
N ASN A 58 -13.90 5.86 -18.63
CA ASN A 58 -14.22 6.57 -19.86
C ASN A 58 -13.80 8.06 -19.85
N TYR A 59 -13.60 8.66 -18.69
CA TYR A 59 -13.14 10.05 -18.58
C TYR A 59 -11.64 10.23 -18.80
N PHE A 60 -10.87 9.13 -18.76
CA PHE A 60 -9.42 9.15 -18.89
C PHE A 60 -8.93 8.40 -20.12
N TRP A 61 -9.63 8.60 -21.27
CA TRP A 61 -9.24 8.04 -22.58
C TRP A 61 -9.13 6.52 -22.63
N HIS A 62 -10.04 5.83 -21.95
CA HIS A 62 -10.12 4.35 -21.93
C HIS A 62 -8.85 3.62 -21.49
N VAL A 63 -8.03 4.23 -20.67
CA VAL A 63 -6.79 3.61 -20.23
C VAL A 63 -7.02 2.79 -18.98
N ALA A 64 -6.64 1.51 -19.02
CA ALA A 64 -6.90 0.55 -17.95
C ALA A 64 -6.39 1.00 -16.56
N TYR A 65 -5.34 1.81 -16.48
CA TYR A 65 -4.84 2.34 -15.20
C TYR A 65 -5.75 3.44 -14.59
N GLY A 66 -6.67 4.00 -15.37
CA GLY A 66 -7.68 4.96 -14.90
C GLY A 66 -8.97 4.31 -14.39
N ILE A 67 -9.09 2.98 -14.49
CA ILE A 67 -10.27 2.26 -14.03
C ILE A 67 -10.33 2.29 -12.49
N THR A 68 -11.52 2.65 -11.97
CA THR A 68 -11.91 2.42 -10.58
C THR A 68 -12.46 1.00 -10.44
N ASP A 69 -12.92 0.64 -9.25
CA ASP A 69 -13.55 -0.67 -9.01
C ASP A 69 -14.88 -0.44 -8.28
N ASN A 70 -15.86 0.07 -9.01
CA ASN A 70 -17.17 0.37 -8.46
C ASN A 70 -17.93 -0.89 -8.02
N LEU A 71 -17.62 -2.05 -8.62
CA LEU A 71 -18.20 -3.33 -8.17
C LEU A 71 -17.79 -3.62 -6.72
N THR A 72 -16.50 -3.54 -6.42
CA THR A 72 -16.01 -3.75 -5.06
C THR A 72 -16.46 -2.64 -4.11
N ASP A 73 -16.46 -1.39 -4.54
CA ASP A 73 -16.96 -0.28 -3.72
C ASP A 73 -18.45 -0.46 -3.35
N LYS A 74 -19.30 -0.93 -4.28
CA LYS A 74 -20.72 -1.30 -3.98
C LYS A 74 -20.79 -2.35 -2.88
N GLU A 75 -19.99 -3.41 -2.99
CA GLU A 75 -19.91 -4.46 -1.98
C GLU A 75 -19.41 -3.93 -0.63
N MET A 76 -18.50 -2.95 -0.63
CA MET A 76 -18.05 -2.28 0.59
C MET A 76 -19.20 -1.52 1.26
N PHE A 77 -19.98 -0.72 0.49
CA PHE A 77 -21.12 0.03 1.02
C PHE A 77 -22.22 -0.91 1.54
N LEU A 78 -22.66 -1.88 0.74
CA LEU A 78 -23.68 -2.85 1.16
C LEU A 78 -23.23 -3.67 2.38
N GLY A 79 -21.96 -4.02 2.42
CA GLY A 79 -21.35 -4.77 3.53
C GLY A 79 -21.33 -4.04 4.86
N MET A 80 -21.48 -2.73 4.87
CA MET A 80 -21.57 -1.95 6.10
C MET A 80 -22.94 -2.07 6.79
N LEU A 81 -23.99 -2.55 6.11
CA LEU A 81 -25.29 -2.80 6.72
C LEU A 81 -25.34 -4.17 7.37
N LYS A 82 -26.02 -4.30 8.48
CA LYS A 82 -26.21 -5.60 9.16
C LYS A 82 -27.10 -6.54 8.33
N ASN A 83 -28.15 -6.02 7.69
CA ASN A 83 -29.04 -6.81 6.84
C ASN A 83 -29.53 -8.10 7.51
N GLY A 84 -30.04 -8.01 8.74
CA GLY A 84 -30.53 -9.15 9.53
C GLY A 84 -29.44 -10.01 10.20
N ARG A 85 -28.14 -9.73 9.95
CA ARG A 85 -27.04 -10.38 10.66
C ARG A 85 -26.89 -9.87 12.08
N THR A 86 -26.39 -10.72 12.97
CA THR A 86 -25.94 -10.27 14.30
C THR A 86 -24.78 -9.29 14.16
N MET A 87 -24.50 -8.51 15.20
CA MET A 87 -23.36 -7.58 15.22
C MET A 87 -22.03 -8.31 14.93
N ALA A 88 -21.81 -9.49 15.51
CA ALA A 88 -20.61 -10.28 15.29
C ALA A 88 -20.52 -10.79 13.84
N GLN A 89 -21.62 -11.27 13.27
CA GLN A 89 -21.67 -11.73 11.88
C GLN A 89 -21.44 -10.59 10.89
N ALA A 90 -21.97 -9.40 11.14
CA ALA A 90 -21.75 -8.23 10.32
C ALA A 90 -20.30 -7.72 10.43
N ALA A 91 -19.77 -7.62 11.65
CA ALA A 91 -18.39 -7.22 11.89
C ALA A 91 -17.37 -8.17 11.24
N MET A 92 -17.65 -9.46 11.26
CA MET A 92 -16.78 -10.49 10.65
C MET A 92 -17.11 -10.77 9.19
N ARG A 93 -18.16 -10.15 8.61
CA ARG A 93 -18.59 -10.38 7.23
C ARG A 93 -18.62 -11.86 6.88
N THR A 94 -19.53 -12.61 7.51
CA THR A 94 -19.65 -14.06 7.32
C THR A 94 -20.00 -14.47 5.88
N ASP A 95 -20.57 -13.55 5.13
CA ASP A 95 -20.84 -13.64 3.69
C ASP A 95 -19.58 -13.46 2.81
N TYR A 96 -18.55 -12.80 3.33
CA TYR A 96 -17.28 -12.51 2.63
C TYR A 96 -16.10 -12.56 3.62
N SER A 97 -15.91 -13.69 4.25
CA SER A 97 -15.16 -13.85 5.51
C SER A 97 -13.64 -13.72 5.39
N ARG A 98 -13.07 -13.77 4.17
CA ARG A 98 -11.62 -13.82 3.91
C ARG A 98 -10.83 -12.54 4.19
N TYR A 99 -11.49 -11.39 4.39
CA TYR A 99 -10.86 -10.11 4.73
C TYR A 99 -11.37 -9.55 6.04
N TRP A 100 -10.59 -8.66 6.66
CA TRP A 100 -10.98 -7.99 7.90
C TRP A 100 -12.09 -6.96 7.72
N HIS A 101 -12.20 -6.36 6.54
CA HIS A 101 -13.16 -5.29 6.25
C HIS A 101 -13.01 -4.05 7.14
N GLY A 102 -11.75 -3.70 7.48
CA GLY A 102 -11.43 -2.56 8.35
C GLY A 102 -11.95 -1.21 7.85
N TYR A 103 -12.20 -1.08 6.53
CA TYR A 103 -12.83 0.11 5.95
C TYR A 103 -14.15 0.48 6.67
N ALA A 104 -14.90 -0.50 7.18
CA ALA A 104 -16.16 -0.24 7.89
C ALA A 104 -15.95 0.62 9.14
N VAL A 105 -14.77 0.53 9.78
CA VAL A 105 -14.42 1.34 10.96
C VAL A 105 -14.41 2.83 10.64
N THR A 106 -14.06 3.19 9.41
CA THR A 106 -14.03 4.58 8.97
C THR A 106 -15.28 4.98 8.18
N LEU A 107 -15.70 4.17 7.22
CA LEU A 107 -16.79 4.54 6.31
C LEU A 107 -18.15 4.53 7.00
N ARG A 108 -18.43 3.53 7.86
CA ARG A 108 -19.76 3.44 8.51
C ARG A 108 -20.10 4.69 9.34
N PRO A 109 -19.24 5.20 10.25
CA PRO A 109 -19.53 6.44 10.97
C PRO A 109 -19.56 7.67 10.06
N LEU A 110 -18.75 7.72 9.00
CA LEU A 110 -18.81 8.82 8.05
C LEU A 110 -20.13 8.81 7.25
N CYS A 111 -20.66 7.65 6.91
CA CYS A 111 -21.94 7.51 6.23
C CYS A 111 -23.17 7.89 7.07
N VAL A 112 -23.01 8.17 8.37
CA VAL A 112 -24.08 8.80 9.17
C VAL A 112 -24.36 10.21 8.68
N VAL A 113 -23.34 10.94 8.22
CA VAL A 113 -23.43 12.37 7.90
C VAL A 113 -23.00 12.73 6.47
N LEU A 114 -22.32 11.84 5.76
CA LEU A 114 -21.73 12.13 4.45
C LEU A 114 -22.29 11.22 3.35
N SER A 115 -22.73 11.82 2.26
CA SER A 115 -22.99 11.12 1.00
C SER A 115 -21.67 10.66 0.35
N ILE A 116 -21.74 9.76 -0.63
CA ILE A 116 -20.57 9.33 -1.41
C ILE A 116 -19.85 10.50 -2.09
N ILE A 117 -20.58 11.52 -2.53
CA ILE A 117 -20.00 12.72 -3.16
C ILE A 117 -19.17 13.49 -2.15
N ASN A 118 -19.68 13.68 -0.94
CA ASN A 118 -18.96 14.35 0.14
C ASN A 118 -17.78 13.51 0.63
N LEU A 119 -17.89 12.17 0.66
CA LEU A 119 -16.80 11.26 0.96
C LEU A 119 -15.67 11.37 -0.09
N ARG A 120 -16.01 11.42 -1.37
CA ARG A 120 -15.02 11.63 -2.45
C ARG A 120 -14.31 12.96 -2.32
N PHE A 121 -15.05 14.03 -1.98
CA PHE A 121 -14.46 15.34 -1.72
C PHE A 121 -13.53 15.32 -0.51
N LEU A 122 -13.96 14.72 0.60
CA LEU A 122 -13.12 14.53 1.79
C LEU A 122 -11.84 13.75 1.47
N ASN A 123 -11.98 12.65 0.73
CA ASN A 123 -10.85 11.83 0.28
C ASN A 123 -9.86 12.65 -0.56
N MET A 124 -10.36 13.47 -1.49
CA MET A 124 -9.53 14.33 -2.32
C MET A 124 -8.74 15.33 -1.46
N MET A 125 -9.40 15.97 -0.50
CA MET A 125 -8.75 16.93 0.41
C MET A 125 -7.68 16.26 1.29
N LEU A 126 -7.99 15.09 1.86
CA LEU A 126 -7.05 14.33 2.69
C LEU A 126 -5.85 13.85 1.87
N LEU A 127 -6.09 13.30 0.68
CA LEU A 127 -5.04 12.81 -0.20
C LEU A 127 -4.10 13.94 -0.62
N PHE A 128 -4.67 15.06 -1.06
CA PHE A 128 -3.90 16.24 -1.47
C PHE A 128 -3.08 16.80 -0.32
N ALA A 129 -3.69 16.97 0.86
CA ALA A 129 -2.97 17.46 2.05
C ALA A 129 -1.79 16.55 2.42
N LEU A 130 -2.01 15.22 2.48
CA LEU A 130 -0.93 14.27 2.78
C LEU A 130 0.14 14.25 1.69
N PHE A 131 -0.26 14.32 0.41
CA PHE A 131 0.69 14.38 -0.71
C PHE A 131 1.59 15.62 -0.61
N VAL A 132 1.02 16.80 -0.37
CA VAL A 132 1.75 18.05 -0.22
C VAL A 132 2.70 18.00 1.00
N LEU A 133 2.22 17.48 2.14
CA LEU A 133 3.04 17.32 3.34
C LEU A 133 4.21 16.35 3.09
N CYS A 134 3.96 15.20 2.44
CA CYS A 134 5.02 14.25 2.06
C CYS A 134 6.02 14.88 1.11
N TYR A 135 5.56 15.54 0.04
CA TYR A 135 6.41 16.22 -0.93
C TYR A 135 7.30 17.29 -0.27
N TRP A 136 6.71 18.13 0.57
CA TRP A 136 7.41 19.18 1.30
C TRP A 136 8.52 18.62 2.20
N HIS A 137 8.19 17.61 3.03
CA HIS A 137 9.16 17.00 3.93
C HIS A 137 10.22 16.18 3.18
N CYS A 138 9.83 15.48 2.11
CA CYS A 138 10.76 14.79 1.23
C CYS A 138 11.76 15.76 0.60
N ARG A 139 11.29 16.90 0.04
CA ARG A 139 12.15 17.94 -0.50
C ARG A 139 13.14 18.49 0.52
N ARG A 140 12.68 18.77 1.75
CA ARG A 140 13.53 19.31 2.83
C ARG A 140 14.56 18.29 3.32
N ARG A 141 14.19 17.03 3.43
CA ARG A 141 15.06 15.99 4.00
C ARG A 141 15.92 15.27 2.98
N LEU A 142 15.39 15.01 1.80
CA LEU A 142 16.04 14.17 0.76
C LEU A 142 16.41 14.95 -0.50
N GLY A 143 15.96 16.20 -0.62
CA GLY A 143 16.25 17.08 -1.76
C GLY A 143 15.15 17.10 -2.82
N ALA A 144 15.23 18.13 -3.71
CA ALA A 144 14.18 18.43 -4.67
C ALA A 144 13.96 17.30 -5.70
N TRP A 145 15.03 16.69 -6.20
CA TRP A 145 14.95 15.62 -7.19
C TRP A 145 14.30 14.36 -6.63
N THR A 146 14.66 13.97 -5.41
CA THR A 146 14.02 12.82 -4.74
C THR A 146 12.53 13.08 -4.50
N ALA A 147 12.17 14.29 -4.08
CA ALA A 147 10.77 14.67 -3.91
C ALA A 147 10.00 14.67 -5.25
N PHE A 148 10.64 15.15 -6.32
CA PHE A 148 10.06 15.11 -7.66
C PHE A 148 9.77 13.67 -8.10
N PHE A 149 10.73 12.75 -7.98
CA PHE A 149 10.54 11.36 -8.35
C PHE A 149 9.56 10.61 -7.43
N PHE A 150 9.52 10.96 -6.14
CA PHE A 150 8.51 10.47 -5.20
C PHE A 150 7.10 10.81 -5.69
N GLY A 151 6.86 12.09 -6.04
CA GLY A 151 5.56 12.54 -6.54
C GLY A 151 5.23 11.99 -7.92
N ALA A 152 6.19 12.01 -8.85
CA ALA A 152 6.00 11.55 -10.21
C ALA A 152 5.62 10.05 -10.28
N GLY A 153 6.26 9.20 -9.48
CA GLY A 153 5.89 7.78 -9.38
C GLY A 153 4.45 7.57 -8.92
N LEU A 154 3.97 8.35 -7.92
CA LEU A 154 2.58 8.30 -7.47
C LEU A 154 1.61 8.82 -8.54
N VAL A 155 1.96 9.87 -9.27
CA VAL A 155 1.14 10.37 -10.37
C VAL A 155 1.05 9.32 -11.49
N MET A 156 2.13 8.64 -11.82
CA MET A 156 2.13 7.54 -12.80
C MET A 156 1.30 6.34 -12.33
N SER A 157 1.15 6.11 -11.02
CA SER A 157 0.21 5.10 -10.49
C SER A 157 -1.25 5.54 -10.55
N PHE A 158 -1.50 6.71 -11.10
CA PHE A 158 -2.81 7.30 -11.25
C PHE A 158 -3.49 7.59 -9.90
N ILE A 159 -2.73 8.11 -8.94
CA ILE A 159 -3.21 8.49 -7.60
C ILE A 159 -4.43 9.42 -7.66
N LEU A 160 -4.60 10.19 -8.75
CA LEU A 160 -5.68 11.16 -8.92
C LEU A 160 -7.07 10.53 -8.96
N ILE A 161 -7.20 9.25 -9.29
CA ILE A 161 -8.49 8.54 -9.25
C ILE A 161 -8.82 7.94 -7.88
N ALA A 162 -7.86 7.87 -6.98
CA ALA A 162 -8.06 7.24 -5.68
C ALA A 162 -9.23 7.85 -4.86
N PRO A 163 -9.47 9.17 -4.88
CA PRO A 163 -10.62 9.75 -4.18
C PRO A 163 -11.97 9.20 -4.62
N PHE A 164 -12.07 8.71 -5.85
CA PHE A 164 -13.29 8.17 -6.43
C PHE A 164 -13.52 6.67 -6.17
N CYS A 165 -12.50 5.98 -5.63
CA CYS A 165 -12.52 4.56 -5.32
C CYS A 165 -12.09 4.33 -3.87
N GLN A 166 -13.02 3.93 -3.00
CA GLN A 166 -12.76 3.75 -1.57
C GLN A 166 -11.69 2.68 -1.30
N GLN A 167 -11.70 1.64 -2.12
CA GLN A 167 -10.73 0.56 -2.07
C GLN A 167 -9.29 1.07 -2.32
N TYR A 168 -9.09 1.93 -3.32
CA TYR A 168 -7.75 2.47 -3.62
C TYR A 168 -7.29 3.50 -2.59
N MET A 169 -8.23 4.32 -2.13
CA MET A 169 -7.95 5.42 -1.22
C MET A 169 -7.22 4.96 0.03
N THR A 170 -7.62 3.81 0.59
CA THR A 170 -7.03 3.24 1.79
C THR A 170 -5.52 2.99 1.65
N VAL A 171 -5.08 2.38 0.55
CA VAL A 171 -3.66 2.08 0.33
C VAL A 171 -2.84 3.36 0.18
N TYR A 172 -3.34 4.35 -0.57
CA TYR A 172 -2.63 5.62 -0.72
C TYR A 172 -2.55 6.40 0.60
N LEU A 173 -3.63 6.44 1.40
CA LEU A 173 -3.62 7.08 2.71
C LEU A 173 -2.61 6.43 3.65
N LEU A 174 -2.59 5.09 3.73
CA LEU A 174 -1.62 4.37 4.55
C LEU A 174 -0.18 4.61 4.08
N THR A 175 0.05 4.57 2.75
CA THR A 175 1.36 4.82 2.15
C THR A 175 1.88 6.22 2.49
N LEU A 176 1.06 7.24 2.22
CA LEU A 176 1.45 8.63 2.45
C LEU A 176 1.59 8.94 3.95
N SER A 177 0.68 8.42 4.80
CA SER A 177 0.79 8.59 6.25
C SER A 177 2.07 7.97 6.81
N ALA A 178 2.45 6.78 6.33
CA ALA A 178 3.69 6.12 6.71
C ALA A 178 4.92 6.90 6.24
N CYS A 179 4.93 7.38 4.99
CA CYS A 179 6.00 8.23 4.46
C CYS A 179 6.12 9.54 5.23
N TYR A 180 5.00 10.21 5.50
CA TYR A 180 4.97 11.42 6.31
C TYR A 180 5.52 11.19 7.71
N GLY A 181 5.08 10.12 8.37
CA GLY A 181 5.58 9.72 9.69
C GLY A 181 7.10 9.58 9.72
N LEU A 182 7.68 8.84 8.76
CA LEU A 182 9.13 8.66 8.62
C LEU A 182 9.84 9.99 8.32
N LEU A 183 9.34 10.77 7.39
CA LEU A 183 9.94 12.06 7.00
C LEU A 183 9.87 13.08 8.13
N ARG A 184 8.78 13.12 8.89
CA ARG A 184 8.58 14.12 9.96
C ARG A 184 9.23 13.72 11.27
N PHE A 185 9.16 12.43 11.63
CA PHE A 185 9.54 11.93 12.96
C PHE A 185 10.74 10.97 12.91
N TRP A 186 11.63 11.11 11.92
CA TRP A 186 12.76 10.21 11.68
C TRP A 186 13.58 9.91 12.92
N GLU A 187 13.96 10.95 13.70
CA GLU A 187 14.85 10.78 14.87
C GLU A 187 14.24 9.88 15.95
N LYS A 188 12.91 9.84 16.04
CA LYS A 188 12.19 8.94 16.96
C LYS A 188 11.99 7.55 16.35
N LEU A 189 11.66 7.49 15.05
CA LEU A 189 11.28 6.25 14.38
C LEU A 189 12.47 5.41 13.91
N ARG A 190 13.62 6.01 13.61
CA ARG A 190 14.83 5.27 13.15
C ARG A 190 15.27 4.13 14.07
N HIS A 191 14.95 4.21 15.36
CA HIS A 191 15.27 3.19 16.36
C HIS A 191 14.14 2.15 16.55
N ARG A 192 12.99 2.36 15.92
CA ARG A 192 11.78 1.52 16.01
C ARG A 192 11.23 1.12 14.64
N LEU A 193 12.09 1.08 13.61
CA LEU A 193 11.67 0.69 12.27
C LEU A 193 11.02 -0.71 12.22
N PRO A 194 11.51 -1.73 12.93
CA PRO A 194 10.84 -3.02 12.95
C PRO A 194 9.39 -2.95 13.44
N GLU A 195 9.14 -2.27 14.57
CA GLU A 195 7.79 -2.08 15.12
C GLU A 195 6.91 -1.25 14.18
N PHE A 196 7.49 -0.23 13.54
CA PHE A 196 6.79 0.60 12.55
C PHE A 196 6.33 -0.22 11.35
N PHE A 197 7.22 -1.02 10.74
CA PHE A 197 6.88 -1.85 9.58
C PHE A 197 5.96 -3.02 9.95
N LEU A 198 6.08 -3.57 11.16
CA LEU A 198 5.14 -4.56 11.69
C LEU A 198 3.73 -3.96 11.78
N THR A 199 3.60 -2.78 12.40
CA THR A 199 2.30 -2.10 12.53
C THR A 199 1.74 -1.74 11.16
N LEU A 200 2.57 -1.23 10.25
CA LEU A 200 2.15 -0.87 8.90
C LEU A 200 1.65 -2.09 8.11
N GLY A 201 2.35 -3.23 8.14
CA GLY A 201 1.92 -4.47 7.47
C GLY A 201 0.58 -4.98 8.01
N SER A 202 0.41 -4.93 9.34
CA SER A 202 -0.84 -5.29 10.01
C SER A 202 -1.99 -4.35 9.62
N LEU A 203 -1.77 -3.02 9.62
CA LEU A 203 -2.78 -2.02 9.22
C LEU A 203 -3.19 -2.18 7.77
N VAL A 204 -2.23 -2.40 6.87
CA VAL A 204 -2.53 -2.63 5.46
C VAL A 204 -3.42 -3.86 5.30
N CYS A 205 -3.09 -4.98 5.96
CA CYS A 205 -3.93 -6.17 5.93
C CYS A 205 -5.33 -5.93 6.49
N PHE A 206 -5.47 -5.12 7.54
CA PHE A 206 -6.76 -4.83 8.16
C PHE A 206 -7.68 -4.00 7.25
N PHE A 207 -7.13 -3.01 6.56
CA PHE A 207 -7.90 -2.05 5.77
C PHE A 207 -8.00 -2.41 4.28
N ASP A 208 -7.04 -3.13 3.71
CA ASP A 208 -6.95 -3.41 2.27
C ASP A 208 -7.52 -4.77 1.88
N PHE A 209 -8.01 -4.86 0.64
CA PHE A 209 -8.54 -6.09 0.03
C PHE A 209 -7.54 -6.77 -0.92
N LEU A 210 -6.26 -6.67 -0.62
CA LEU A 210 -5.21 -7.20 -1.50
C LEU A 210 -5.13 -6.43 -2.83
N THR A 211 -5.41 -5.13 -2.83
CA THR A 211 -5.44 -4.31 -4.04
C THR A 211 -4.04 -4.13 -4.65
N PHE A 212 -3.20 -3.32 -4.02
CA PHE A 212 -1.80 -3.10 -4.36
C PHE A 212 -0.95 -2.80 -3.12
N PRO A 213 -0.93 -3.72 -2.13
CA PRO A 213 -0.35 -3.47 -0.80
C PRO A 213 1.16 -3.22 -0.83
N VAL A 214 1.87 -3.66 -1.87
CA VAL A 214 3.31 -3.42 -2.03
C VAL A 214 3.65 -1.94 -2.15
N LEU A 215 2.71 -1.08 -2.56
CA LEU A 215 2.90 0.36 -2.55
C LEU A 215 3.14 0.86 -1.12
N ALA A 216 2.36 0.36 -0.15
CA ALA A 216 2.47 0.72 1.27
C ALA A 216 3.68 0.08 1.98
N LEU A 217 4.35 -0.89 1.37
CA LEU A 217 5.66 -1.37 1.77
C LEU A 217 6.77 -0.54 1.11
N GLY A 218 6.75 -0.45 -0.22
CA GLY A 218 7.88 0.02 -1.03
C GLY A 218 8.19 1.49 -0.83
N TYR A 219 7.19 2.37 -0.82
CA TYR A 219 7.40 3.80 -0.63
C TYR A 219 7.97 4.16 0.74
N PRO A 220 7.38 3.68 1.88
CA PRO A 220 7.98 3.92 3.19
C PRO A 220 9.38 3.30 3.34
N LEU A 221 9.62 2.12 2.76
CA LEU A 221 10.93 1.48 2.78
C LEU A 221 11.97 2.32 2.04
N LEU A 222 11.65 2.82 0.84
CA LEU A 222 12.51 3.72 0.08
C LEU A 222 12.83 5.00 0.85
N VAL A 223 11.82 5.61 1.48
CA VAL A 223 12.04 6.80 2.33
C VAL A 223 13.01 6.47 3.48
N ALA A 224 12.81 5.35 4.18
CA ALA A 224 13.68 4.95 5.27
C ALA A 224 15.12 4.68 4.80
N LEU A 225 15.29 3.97 3.67
CA LEU A 225 16.62 3.67 3.11
C LEU A 225 17.33 4.95 2.64
N LEU A 226 16.62 5.86 1.97
CA LEU A 226 17.20 7.13 1.51
C LEU A 226 17.64 8.03 2.68
N LEU A 227 16.90 8.04 3.79
CA LEU A 227 17.31 8.71 5.02
C LEU A 227 18.55 8.08 5.64
N GLN A 228 18.67 6.75 5.60
CA GLN A 228 19.87 6.01 6.06
C GLN A 228 21.07 6.22 5.11
N VAL A 229 20.85 6.22 3.79
CA VAL A 229 21.90 6.57 2.81
C VAL A 229 22.43 7.97 3.08
N LYS A 230 21.53 8.90 3.38
CA LYS A 230 21.90 10.27 3.76
C LYS A 230 22.68 10.34 5.07
N ALA A 231 22.41 9.48 6.02
CA ALA A 231 23.14 9.37 7.27
C ALA A 231 24.50 8.66 7.14
N GLY A 232 24.87 8.18 5.93
CA GLY A 232 26.15 7.52 5.69
C GLY A 232 26.19 6.02 6.05
N GLU A 233 25.04 5.39 6.28
CA GLU A 233 24.98 3.97 6.69
C GLU A 233 25.67 3.04 5.67
N ALA A 234 26.29 1.98 6.17
CA ALA A 234 27.01 0.99 5.37
C ALA A 234 26.05 0.14 4.51
N SER A 235 26.55 -0.35 3.36
CA SER A 235 25.79 -1.20 2.44
C SER A 235 25.19 -2.43 3.11
N SER A 236 25.96 -3.11 3.96
CA SER A 236 25.50 -4.30 4.70
C SER A 236 24.29 -4.00 5.58
N ARG A 237 24.27 -2.82 6.23
CA ARG A 237 23.12 -2.38 7.02
C ARG A 237 21.92 -2.06 6.15
N LEU A 238 22.12 -1.37 5.02
CA LEU A 238 21.04 -1.08 4.07
C LEU A 238 20.40 -2.36 3.52
N TRP A 239 21.21 -3.38 3.17
CA TRP A 239 20.69 -4.70 2.76
C TRP A 239 19.90 -5.37 3.88
N SER A 240 20.46 -5.40 5.09
CA SER A 240 19.78 -5.97 6.27
C SER A 240 18.43 -5.27 6.53
N GLN A 241 18.37 -3.95 6.37
CA GLN A 241 17.13 -3.19 6.52
C GLN A 241 16.15 -3.49 5.39
N THR A 242 16.61 -3.53 4.14
CA THR A 242 15.74 -3.83 2.98
C THR A 242 15.07 -5.18 3.14
N ILE A 243 15.83 -6.23 3.43
CA ILE A 243 15.29 -7.59 3.57
C ILE A 243 14.52 -7.73 4.90
N GLY A 244 15.10 -7.27 6.01
CA GLY A 244 14.51 -7.46 7.33
C GLY A 244 13.19 -6.71 7.53
N LEU A 245 13.09 -5.45 7.11
CA LEU A 245 11.86 -4.67 7.23
C LEU A 245 10.76 -5.19 6.30
N SER A 246 11.14 -5.63 5.08
CA SER A 246 10.19 -6.26 4.16
C SER A 246 9.66 -7.58 4.71
N ALA A 247 10.52 -8.41 5.29
CA ALA A 247 10.12 -9.66 5.93
C ALA A 247 9.20 -9.42 7.13
N ILE A 248 9.52 -8.44 7.99
CA ILE A 248 8.67 -8.07 9.14
C ILE A 248 7.29 -7.58 8.68
N TRP A 249 7.26 -6.72 7.67
CA TRP A 249 6.01 -6.24 7.08
C TRP A 249 5.17 -7.41 6.53
N LEU A 250 5.79 -8.30 5.72
CA LEU A 250 5.11 -9.45 5.11
C LEU A 250 4.59 -10.44 6.16
N VAL A 251 5.42 -10.76 7.16
CA VAL A 251 5.03 -11.66 8.26
C VAL A 251 3.87 -11.07 9.06
N SER A 252 3.90 -9.78 9.38
CA SER A 252 2.81 -9.13 10.11
C SER A 252 1.54 -9.06 9.29
N TYR A 253 1.64 -8.78 7.98
CA TYR A 253 0.51 -8.81 7.04
C TYR A 253 -0.13 -10.19 7.01
N ALA A 254 0.66 -11.24 6.78
CA ALA A 254 0.18 -12.62 6.71
C ALA A 254 -0.39 -13.10 8.06
N ALA A 255 0.27 -12.80 9.18
CA ALA A 255 -0.20 -13.17 10.50
C ALA A 255 -1.52 -12.46 10.86
N THR A 256 -1.66 -11.16 10.53
CA THR A 256 -2.93 -10.43 10.70
C THR A 256 -4.04 -11.08 9.88
N TRP A 257 -3.75 -11.44 8.64
CA TRP A 257 -4.71 -12.12 7.77
C TRP A 257 -5.13 -13.47 8.33
N LEU A 258 -4.17 -14.30 8.78
CA LEU A 258 -4.44 -15.60 9.40
C LEU A 258 -5.24 -15.50 10.71
N CYS A 259 -5.00 -14.46 11.53
CA CYS A 259 -5.75 -14.23 12.76
C CYS A 259 -7.25 -13.96 12.53
N LYS A 260 -7.65 -13.58 11.32
CA LYS A 260 -9.07 -13.43 10.97
C LYS A 260 -9.85 -14.74 11.16
N ALA A 261 -9.25 -15.90 10.82
CA ALA A 261 -9.92 -17.19 10.91
C ALA A 261 -10.33 -17.55 12.36
N PRO A 262 -9.40 -17.62 13.33
CA PRO A 262 -9.78 -17.96 14.72
C PRO A 262 -10.70 -16.90 15.34
N VAL A 263 -10.47 -15.60 15.09
CA VAL A 263 -11.33 -14.53 15.61
C VAL A 263 -12.74 -14.63 15.02
N GLY A 264 -12.88 -14.79 13.70
CA GLY A 264 -14.16 -14.93 13.04
C GLY A 264 -14.91 -16.18 13.51
N THR A 265 -14.22 -17.33 13.60
CA THR A 265 -14.80 -18.58 14.07
C THR A 265 -15.27 -18.46 15.54
N LEU A 266 -14.45 -17.86 16.41
CA LEU A 266 -14.79 -17.66 17.83
C LEU A 266 -16.03 -16.78 18.01
N LEU A 267 -16.15 -15.71 17.24
CA LEU A 267 -17.23 -14.73 17.39
C LEU A 267 -18.53 -15.15 16.69
N THR A 268 -18.46 -15.97 15.65
CA THR A 268 -19.63 -16.30 14.82
C THR A 268 -20.03 -17.77 14.83
N GLY A 269 -19.17 -18.65 15.33
CA GLY A 269 -19.36 -20.11 15.26
C GLY A 269 -19.16 -20.70 13.86
N GLN A 270 -18.83 -19.90 12.85
CA GLN A 270 -18.64 -20.36 11.46
C GLN A 270 -17.18 -20.66 11.18
N ASN A 271 -16.89 -21.74 10.45
CA ASN A 271 -15.53 -22.10 10.05
C ASN A 271 -15.01 -21.20 8.93
N VAL A 272 -14.32 -20.14 9.31
CA VAL A 272 -13.71 -19.15 8.39
C VAL A 272 -12.43 -19.69 7.74
N LEU A 273 -11.73 -20.66 8.39
CA LEU A 273 -10.44 -21.17 7.91
C LEU A 273 -10.55 -21.87 6.56
N ALA A 274 -11.62 -22.63 6.34
CA ALA A 274 -11.82 -23.36 5.08
C ALA A 274 -11.91 -22.43 3.87
N ASP A 275 -12.65 -21.30 4.00
CA ASP A 275 -12.73 -20.29 2.94
C ASP A 275 -11.36 -19.63 2.69
N ILE A 276 -10.64 -19.30 3.75
CA ILE A 276 -9.30 -18.71 3.65
C ILE A 276 -8.34 -19.63 2.88
N LEU A 277 -8.27 -20.92 3.23
CA LEU A 277 -7.37 -21.88 2.55
C LEU A 277 -7.73 -22.08 1.08
N LYS A 278 -9.03 -22.18 0.77
CA LYS A 278 -9.51 -22.25 -0.62
C LYS A 278 -9.08 -21.02 -1.43
N GLN A 279 -9.17 -19.81 -0.83
CA GLN A 279 -8.77 -18.57 -1.50
C GLN A 279 -7.25 -18.46 -1.67
N VAL A 280 -6.44 -18.96 -0.73
CA VAL A 280 -4.98 -19.02 -0.90
C VAL A 280 -4.64 -19.89 -2.12
N ALA A 281 -5.16 -21.11 -2.14
CA ALA A 281 -4.92 -22.03 -3.26
C ALA A 281 -5.33 -21.38 -4.58
N PHE A 282 -6.53 -20.83 -4.69
CA PHE A 282 -7.01 -20.17 -5.89
C PHE A 282 -6.10 -19.02 -6.36
N ARG A 283 -5.58 -18.19 -5.44
CA ARG A 283 -4.79 -17.00 -5.79
C ARG A 283 -3.34 -17.28 -6.16
N THR A 284 -2.80 -18.42 -5.73
CA THR A 284 -1.38 -18.78 -5.86
C THR A 284 -1.09 -19.90 -6.84
N THR A 285 -2.07 -20.73 -7.24
CA THR A 285 -1.83 -21.95 -8.01
C THR A 285 -1.54 -21.74 -9.50
N GLY A 286 -1.81 -20.59 -10.05
CA GLY A 286 -1.67 -20.34 -11.49
C GLY A 286 -2.76 -21.02 -12.34
N ASN A 287 -3.76 -21.65 -11.73
CA ASN A 287 -4.87 -22.30 -12.44
C ASN A 287 -6.17 -21.51 -12.24
N TRP A 288 -6.78 -21.08 -13.33
CA TRP A 288 -8.09 -20.45 -13.33
C TRP A 288 -8.97 -21.04 -14.43
N GLU A 289 -9.97 -21.85 -14.02
CA GLU A 289 -10.84 -22.59 -14.92
C GLU A 289 -10.03 -23.39 -15.95
N TYR A 290 -10.03 -22.95 -17.21
CA TYR A 290 -9.30 -23.58 -18.31
C TYR A 290 -8.02 -22.87 -18.70
N VAL A 291 -7.61 -21.82 -17.94
CA VAL A 291 -6.43 -21.00 -18.26
C VAL A 291 -5.34 -21.22 -17.22
N VAL A 292 -4.16 -21.62 -17.70
CA VAL A 292 -2.94 -21.65 -16.87
C VAL A 292 -2.31 -20.27 -16.89
N VAL A 293 -2.20 -19.65 -15.71
CA VAL A 293 -1.58 -18.34 -15.52
C VAL A 293 -0.16 -18.54 -15.03
N THR A 294 0.82 -18.03 -15.78
CA THR A 294 2.22 -18.08 -15.36
C THR A 294 2.65 -16.78 -14.65
N PRO A 295 3.76 -16.81 -13.87
CA PRO A 295 4.36 -15.57 -13.34
C PRO A 295 4.66 -14.54 -14.42
N ILE A 296 5.11 -14.99 -15.60
CA ILE A 296 5.44 -14.13 -16.74
C ILE A 296 4.18 -13.42 -17.24
N ASP A 297 3.06 -14.13 -17.40
CA ASP A 297 1.78 -13.54 -17.83
C ASP A 297 1.33 -12.45 -16.86
N SER A 298 1.46 -12.71 -15.56
CA SER A 298 1.11 -11.78 -14.49
C SER A 298 2.00 -10.53 -14.51
N ILE A 299 3.29 -10.68 -14.75
CA ILE A 299 4.23 -9.58 -14.92
C ILE A 299 3.90 -8.77 -16.17
N LEU A 300 3.77 -9.46 -17.32
CA LEU A 300 3.57 -8.79 -18.62
C LEU A 300 2.26 -8.01 -18.68
N ILE A 301 1.15 -8.54 -18.14
CA ILE A 301 -0.12 -7.81 -18.14
C ILE A 301 -0.02 -6.53 -17.33
N ASN A 302 0.62 -6.55 -16.16
CA ASN A 302 0.80 -5.37 -15.32
C ASN A 302 1.75 -4.35 -15.94
N LEU A 303 2.85 -4.80 -16.55
CA LEU A 303 3.76 -3.92 -17.30
C LEU A 303 3.03 -3.27 -18.48
N LYS A 304 2.31 -4.04 -19.30
CA LYS A 304 1.53 -3.52 -20.44
C LYS A 304 0.48 -2.51 -19.98
N THR A 305 -0.18 -2.76 -18.83
CA THR A 305 -1.20 -1.86 -18.30
C THR A 305 -0.60 -0.58 -17.73
N PHE A 306 0.51 -0.67 -17.02
CA PHE A 306 1.16 0.51 -16.42
C PHE A 306 1.91 1.36 -17.44
N PHE A 307 2.67 0.72 -18.33
CA PHE A 307 3.46 1.39 -19.36
C PHE A 307 2.69 1.49 -20.69
N ILE A 308 1.53 2.14 -20.66
CA ILE A 308 0.74 2.42 -21.86
C ILE A 308 0.69 3.92 -22.12
N GLY A 309 0.68 4.31 -23.39
CA GLY A 309 0.53 5.70 -23.81
C GLY A 309 1.54 6.65 -23.17
N SER A 310 1.05 7.68 -22.50
CA SER A 310 1.86 8.72 -21.87
C SER A 310 2.80 8.20 -20.76
N ASN A 311 2.45 7.11 -20.10
CA ASN A 311 3.28 6.58 -19.01
C ASN A 311 4.62 6.05 -19.50
N VAL A 312 4.72 5.51 -20.72
CA VAL A 312 6.00 5.11 -21.32
C VAL A 312 6.90 6.33 -21.48
N LEU A 313 6.36 7.40 -22.05
CA LEU A 313 7.11 8.65 -22.25
C LEU A 313 7.50 9.27 -20.90
N CYS A 314 6.57 9.34 -19.95
CA CYS A 314 6.85 9.85 -18.61
C CYS A 314 7.98 9.06 -17.93
N PHE A 315 7.94 7.73 -17.98
CA PHE A 315 9.00 6.90 -17.41
C PHE A 315 10.35 7.13 -18.08
N ALA A 316 10.38 7.18 -19.40
CA ALA A 316 11.61 7.44 -20.16
C ALA A 316 12.21 8.82 -19.82
N LEU A 317 11.38 9.86 -19.71
CA LEU A 317 11.81 11.20 -19.32
C LEU A 317 12.31 11.24 -17.87
N LEU A 318 11.62 10.59 -16.92
CA LEU A 318 12.02 10.52 -15.52
C LEU A 318 13.35 9.80 -15.36
N LEU A 319 13.48 8.64 -16.01
CA LEU A 319 14.71 7.84 -15.96
C LEU A 319 15.86 8.56 -16.66
N GLY A 320 15.60 9.21 -17.80
CA GLY A 320 16.56 10.04 -18.53
C GLY A 320 17.04 11.22 -17.68
N ALA A 321 16.13 11.93 -17.01
CA ALA A 321 16.48 13.04 -16.12
C ALA A 321 17.32 12.57 -14.92
N ALA A 322 16.97 11.44 -14.31
CA ALA A 322 17.76 10.84 -13.24
C ALA A 322 19.14 10.39 -13.69
N ALA A 323 19.24 9.74 -14.88
CA ALA A 323 20.49 9.32 -15.46
C ALA A 323 21.39 10.51 -15.86
N LEU A 324 20.84 11.54 -16.50
CA LEU A 324 21.59 12.77 -16.84
C LEU A 324 22.15 13.44 -15.58
N ARG A 325 21.38 13.45 -14.49
CA ARG A 325 21.85 13.95 -13.20
C ARG A 325 23.02 13.11 -12.68
N ALA A 326 22.89 11.78 -12.75
CA ALA A 326 23.95 10.86 -12.33
C ALA A 326 25.24 11.06 -13.14
N LEU A 327 25.14 11.22 -14.47
CA LEU A 327 26.26 11.47 -15.36
C LEU A 327 26.94 12.83 -15.12
N ARG A 328 26.16 13.87 -14.80
CA ARG A 328 26.71 15.21 -14.48
C ARG A 328 27.41 15.28 -13.12
N ARG A 329 27.23 14.29 -12.27
CA ARG A 329 27.82 14.21 -10.93
C ARG A 329 28.37 12.80 -10.66
N PRO A 330 29.41 12.41 -11.37
CA PRO A 330 29.95 11.06 -11.27
C PRO A 330 30.42 10.76 -9.86
N GLN A 331 30.08 9.59 -9.40
CA GLN A 331 30.46 9.07 -8.09
C GLN A 331 31.31 7.81 -8.28
N PRO A 332 32.20 7.50 -7.31
CA PRO A 332 32.97 6.26 -7.38
C PRO A 332 32.06 5.03 -7.33
N LEU A 333 32.51 3.95 -7.96
CA LEU A 333 31.77 2.67 -8.04
C LEU A 333 31.33 2.18 -6.63
N ALA A 334 32.16 2.37 -5.62
CA ALA A 334 31.86 2.00 -4.24
C ALA A 334 30.57 2.67 -3.72
N HIS A 335 30.26 3.90 -4.15
CA HIS A 335 29.01 4.59 -3.76
C HIS A 335 27.78 3.97 -4.45
N TRP A 336 27.90 3.60 -5.72
CA TRP A 336 26.85 2.90 -6.46
C TRP A 336 26.54 1.54 -5.83
N VAL A 337 27.58 0.77 -5.50
CA VAL A 337 27.42 -0.52 -4.81
C VAL A 337 26.79 -0.35 -3.43
N ARG A 338 27.19 0.70 -2.69
CA ARG A 338 26.61 1.00 -1.39
C ARG A 338 25.11 1.27 -1.44
N THR A 339 24.64 1.99 -2.44
CA THR A 339 23.24 2.41 -2.58
C THR A 339 22.36 1.40 -3.34
N LEU A 340 22.93 0.30 -3.84
CA LEU A 340 22.20 -0.74 -4.58
C LEU A 340 20.96 -1.30 -3.85
N PRO A 341 20.90 -1.41 -2.49
CA PRO A 341 19.67 -1.79 -1.79
C PRO A 341 18.45 -0.92 -2.11
N VAL A 342 18.64 0.36 -2.45
CA VAL A 342 17.55 1.24 -2.89
C VAL A 342 16.99 0.77 -4.23
N ALA A 343 17.86 0.42 -5.19
CA ALA A 343 17.43 -0.12 -6.48
C ALA A 343 16.72 -1.49 -6.34
N ALA A 344 17.18 -2.33 -5.41
CA ALA A 344 16.62 -3.66 -5.20
C ALA A 344 15.12 -3.61 -4.81
N VAL A 345 14.66 -2.54 -4.15
CA VAL A 345 13.24 -2.36 -3.83
C VAL A 345 12.36 -2.31 -5.10
N ALA A 346 12.91 -1.96 -6.25
CA ALA A 346 12.21 -2.00 -7.53
C ALA A 346 11.69 -3.39 -7.91
N LEU A 347 12.23 -4.45 -7.31
CA LEU A 347 11.85 -5.84 -7.58
C LEU A 347 10.61 -6.29 -6.79
N TRP A 348 10.20 -5.60 -5.72
CA TRP A 348 9.11 -6.05 -4.86
C TRP A 348 7.77 -6.24 -5.58
N PRO A 349 7.33 -5.35 -6.51
CA PRO A 349 6.14 -5.61 -7.30
C PRO A 349 6.22 -6.92 -8.09
N PHE A 350 7.36 -7.24 -8.67
CA PHE A 350 7.55 -8.47 -9.47
C PHE A 350 7.54 -9.72 -8.59
N VAL A 351 8.15 -9.67 -7.40
CA VAL A 351 8.06 -10.75 -6.41
C VAL A 351 6.59 -11.00 -6.05
N TRP A 352 5.80 -9.94 -5.82
CA TRP A 352 4.38 -10.04 -5.53
C TRP A 352 3.59 -10.66 -6.68
N TYR A 353 3.89 -10.29 -7.93
CA TYR A 353 3.25 -10.86 -9.12
C TYR A 353 3.55 -12.34 -9.29
N CYS A 354 4.76 -12.78 -8.94
CA CYS A 354 5.13 -14.19 -8.98
C CYS A 354 4.42 -15.03 -7.91
N VAL A 355 4.14 -14.46 -6.74
CA VAL A 355 3.49 -15.18 -5.63
C VAL A 355 1.98 -15.26 -5.80
N LEU A 356 1.33 -14.18 -6.28
CA LEU A 356 -0.14 -14.09 -6.37
C LEU A 356 -0.62 -14.06 -7.83
N GLN A 357 -0.19 -15.03 -8.63
CA GLN A 357 -0.36 -15.07 -10.09
C GLN A 357 -1.81 -14.85 -10.54
N ASN A 358 -2.74 -15.66 -10.04
CA ASN A 358 -4.16 -15.56 -10.43
C ASN A 358 -4.77 -14.24 -9.99
N HIS A 359 -4.50 -13.83 -8.75
CA HIS A 359 -5.01 -12.55 -8.24
C HIS A 359 -4.55 -11.38 -9.12
N VAL A 360 -3.26 -11.33 -9.39
CA VAL A 360 -2.63 -10.26 -10.17
C VAL A 360 -3.11 -10.24 -11.62
N ARG A 361 -3.32 -11.42 -12.22
CA ARG A 361 -3.84 -11.55 -13.59
C ARG A 361 -5.30 -11.12 -13.68
N LEU A 362 -6.11 -11.47 -12.67
CA LEU A 362 -7.53 -11.12 -12.61
C LEU A 362 -7.77 -9.63 -12.33
N HIS A 363 -6.90 -9.02 -11.51
CA HIS A 363 -7.07 -7.65 -11.02
C HIS A 363 -5.97 -6.72 -11.52
N PHE A 364 -5.49 -6.92 -12.76
CA PHE A 364 -4.37 -6.16 -13.34
C PHE A 364 -4.62 -4.64 -13.38
N TRP A 365 -5.88 -4.20 -13.50
CA TRP A 365 -6.23 -2.76 -13.52
C TRP A 365 -5.93 -2.04 -12.20
N MET A 366 -5.87 -2.76 -11.07
CA MET A 366 -5.48 -2.19 -9.78
C MET A 366 -4.03 -2.56 -9.41
N THR A 367 -3.62 -3.81 -9.61
CA THR A 367 -2.32 -4.30 -9.15
C THR A 367 -1.13 -3.68 -9.89
N ASN A 368 -1.32 -3.17 -11.11
CA ASN A 368 -0.29 -2.44 -11.85
C ASN A 368 0.19 -1.18 -11.12
N LYS A 369 -0.64 -0.55 -10.29
CA LYS A 369 -0.35 0.70 -9.57
C LYS A 369 0.87 0.57 -8.64
N GLN A 370 1.19 -0.63 -8.16
CA GLN A 370 2.38 -0.85 -7.34
C GLN A 370 3.70 -0.73 -8.10
N LEU A 371 3.70 -0.71 -9.46
CA LEU A 371 4.89 -0.42 -10.27
C LEU A 371 5.42 1.00 -10.06
N ALA A 372 4.65 1.90 -9.45
CA ALA A 372 5.17 3.16 -8.94
C ALA A 372 6.37 2.98 -8.00
N VAL A 373 6.42 1.87 -7.25
CA VAL A 373 7.58 1.52 -6.41
C VAL A 373 8.82 1.32 -7.27
N THR A 374 8.70 0.61 -8.40
CA THR A 374 9.79 0.39 -9.36
C THR A 374 10.29 1.71 -9.93
N VAL A 375 9.37 2.59 -10.37
CA VAL A 375 9.72 3.90 -10.92
C VAL A 375 10.47 4.74 -9.90
N PHE A 376 9.91 4.88 -8.70
CA PHE A 376 10.54 5.68 -7.64
C PHE A 376 11.87 5.09 -7.19
N ALA A 377 11.99 3.76 -7.03
CA ALA A 377 13.22 3.10 -6.61
C ALA A 377 14.37 3.33 -7.60
N LEU A 378 14.13 3.16 -8.91
CA LEU A 378 15.16 3.34 -9.94
C LEU A 378 15.60 4.80 -10.03
N CYS A 379 14.67 5.74 -10.08
CA CYS A 379 14.98 7.17 -10.15
C CYS A 379 15.66 7.66 -8.84
N ALA A 380 15.22 7.17 -7.68
CA ALA A 380 15.81 7.50 -6.39
C ALA A 380 17.23 6.94 -6.24
N TYR A 381 17.48 5.71 -6.72
CA TYR A 381 18.82 5.12 -6.77
C TYR A 381 19.79 5.99 -7.57
N LEU A 382 19.44 6.33 -8.82
CA LEU A 382 20.24 7.20 -9.66
C LEU A 382 20.49 8.57 -9.02
N THR A 383 19.48 9.11 -8.33
CA THR A 383 19.58 10.40 -7.64
C THR A 383 20.44 10.32 -6.38
N ALA A 384 20.33 9.24 -5.61
CA ALA A 384 21.12 9.02 -4.41
C ALA A 384 22.59 8.81 -4.75
N ALA A 385 22.84 8.13 -5.88
CA ALA A 385 24.20 7.94 -6.40
C ALA A 385 24.84 9.25 -6.89
N ALA A 386 24.05 10.23 -7.37
CA ALA A 386 24.52 11.53 -7.88
C ALA A 386 24.60 12.65 -6.82
N ARG A 387 24.83 12.35 -5.57
CA ARG A 387 24.65 13.28 -4.44
C ARG A 387 25.64 14.44 -4.43
N ASP A 388 25.18 15.62 -3.97
CA ASP A 388 25.97 16.83 -3.76
C ASP A 388 26.99 16.64 -2.62
N GLY A 389 28.22 17.07 -2.85
CA GLY A 389 29.37 17.00 -1.93
C GLY A 389 29.28 17.78 -0.59
N LEU A 390 28.10 17.72 0.05
CA LEU A 390 27.90 18.32 1.37
C LEU A 390 28.56 17.51 2.53
N CYS A 391 29.11 16.32 2.24
CA CYS A 391 29.81 15.50 3.24
C CYS A 391 31.34 15.74 3.30
N GLU A 392 31.95 16.40 2.32
CA GLU A 392 33.40 16.66 2.35
C GLU A 392 33.83 17.82 3.27
N LYS A 393 32.89 18.68 3.69
CA LYS A 393 33.25 19.80 4.58
C LYS A 393 33.46 19.39 6.06
N VAL A 394 32.91 18.25 6.48
CA VAL A 394 33.05 17.80 7.88
C VAL A 394 34.34 17.01 8.11
N SER A 395 34.96 16.43 7.06
CA SER A 395 36.21 15.68 7.20
C SER A 395 37.49 16.51 7.00
N LYS A 396 37.36 17.78 6.66
CA LYS A 396 38.50 18.71 6.52
C LYS A 396 38.65 19.69 7.69
N GLU A 397 37.74 19.64 8.66
CA GLU A 397 37.80 20.46 9.89
C GLU A 397 38.05 19.62 11.17
N THR A 398 38.34 18.33 11.01
CA THR A 398 38.91 17.47 12.05
C THR A 398 40.29 16.96 11.61
#